data_00a2bce6674362328e6ecc5b63899576
#
_entry.id   00a2bce6674362328e6ecc5b63899576
#
_cell.length_a   1.000
_cell.length_b   1.000
_cell.length_c   1.000
_cell.angle_alpha   90.00
_cell.angle_beta   90.00
_cell.angle_gamma   90.00
#
_symmetry.space_group_name_H-M   'P 1'
#
loop_
_entity.id
_entity.type
_entity.pdbx_description
1 polymer ?
#
loop_
_entity_poly.entity_id
_entity_poly.type
_entity_poly.pdbx_seq_one_letter_code
_entity_poly.pdbx_strand_id
1 'polypeptide(L)'
;INRMFGHKGEAIDVGQLDEMTYLLQSGSDRIGSLDFQTSSSKFVPRLGTQASLDELLSIADLVEKGVPITPELEQAVFHGTSLGGARPKAAIEIAAKKYIAKFSSSNDITNVIKAEFVAMRMAARLGLNVAHTELKRAGGKDVLLIERFDRMKTERGW
;
A
#
# COMPACT_ATOMS: atom_id res chain seq x y z
N ILE A 1 11.88 0.43 -1.36
CA ILE A 1 13.09 1.29 -1.19
C ILE A 1 14.33 0.44 -1.39
N ASN A 2 14.56 -0.62 -0.61
CA ASN A 2 15.74 -1.49 -0.74
C ASN A 2 15.96 -2.01 -2.18
N ARG A 3 14.90 -2.45 -2.86
CA ARG A 3 14.98 -2.92 -4.24
C ARG A 3 15.29 -1.81 -5.23
N MET A 4 14.76 -0.60 -5.04
CA MET A 4 15.05 0.56 -5.89
C MET A 4 16.53 0.92 -5.92
N PHE A 5 17.21 0.88 -4.76
CA PHE A 5 18.63 1.17 -4.70
C PHE A 5 19.48 0.03 -5.29
N GLY A 6 19.05 -1.24 -5.15
CA GLY A 6 19.73 -2.38 -5.74
C GLY A 6 19.72 -2.42 -7.27
N HIS A 7 18.73 -1.78 -7.94
CA HIS A 7 18.64 -1.75 -9.42
C HIS A 7 19.42 -0.62 -10.08
N LYS A 8 19.88 0.39 -9.34
CA LYS A 8 20.69 1.49 -9.91
C LYS A 8 22.16 1.13 -10.19
N GLY A 9 22.52 -0.15 -10.11
CA GLY A 9 23.86 -0.64 -10.42
C GLY A 9 24.95 -0.25 -9.40
N GLU A 10 24.57 0.46 -8.36
CA GLU A 10 25.42 0.69 -7.20
C GLU A 10 25.11 -0.41 -6.16
N ALA A 11 26.14 -1.15 -5.76
CA ALA A 11 26.04 -2.09 -4.65
C ALA A 11 25.88 -1.31 -3.33
N ILE A 12 24.71 -0.68 -3.14
CA ILE A 12 24.40 -0.01 -1.89
C ILE A 12 24.09 -1.11 -0.88
N ASP A 13 24.90 -1.18 0.17
CA ASP A 13 24.59 -2.01 1.33
C ASP A 13 23.30 -1.45 1.97
N VAL A 14 22.22 -2.18 1.77
CA VAL A 14 20.89 -1.82 2.27
C VAL A 14 20.88 -1.65 3.78
N GLY A 15 21.80 -2.31 4.50
CA GLY A 15 21.98 -2.16 5.94
C GLY A 15 22.55 -0.79 6.35
N GLN A 16 23.05 0.00 5.40
CA GLN A 16 23.61 1.34 5.66
C GLN A 16 22.65 2.49 5.36
N LEU A 17 21.45 2.19 4.86
CA LEU A 17 20.44 3.23 4.62
C LEU A 17 19.86 3.71 5.96
N ASP A 18 19.96 5.02 6.22
CA ASP A 18 19.41 5.64 7.42
C ASP A 18 17.86 5.80 7.34
N GLU A 19 17.24 6.02 8.46
CA GLU A 19 15.78 6.19 8.57
C GLU A 19 15.29 7.40 7.76
N MET A 20 16.08 8.46 7.66
CA MET A 20 15.72 9.66 6.91
C MET A 20 15.61 9.35 5.42
N THR A 21 16.48 8.51 4.88
CA THR A 21 16.41 8.05 3.49
C THR A 21 15.08 7.34 3.23
N TYR A 22 14.65 6.42 4.13
CA TYR A 22 13.36 5.75 4.00
C TYR A 22 12.18 6.73 4.06
N LEU A 23 12.22 7.69 4.97
CA LEU A 23 11.17 8.70 5.14
C LEU A 23 11.04 9.61 3.92
N LEU A 24 12.16 10.11 3.38
CA LEU A 24 12.20 11.00 2.22
C LEU A 24 11.82 10.29 0.92
N GLN A 25 12.15 9.00 0.79
CA GLN A 25 11.83 8.19 -0.39
C GLN A 25 10.41 7.61 -0.34
N SER A 26 9.71 7.64 0.78
CA SER A 26 8.32 7.18 0.86
C SER A 26 7.35 8.14 0.17
N GLY A 27 6.24 7.62 -0.37
CA GLY A 27 5.19 8.43 -1.01
C GLY A 27 4.51 9.39 -0.04
N SER A 28 3.87 10.43 -0.58
CA SER A 28 3.14 11.44 0.21
C SER A 28 1.80 10.94 0.76
N ASP A 29 1.28 9.81 0.27
CA ASP A 29 0.03 9.22 0.77
C ASP A 29 0.27 8.24 1.93
N ARG A 30 0.98 8.70 2.94
CA ARG A 30 1.28 7.94 4.15
C ARG A 30 0.07 7.87 5.08
N ILE A 31 0.11 6.95 6.05
CA ILE A 31 -0.86 6.96 7.16
C ILE A 31 -0.62 8.19 8.03
N GLY A 32 -1.69 8.84 8.43
CA GLY A 32 -1.64 10.07 9.20
C GLY A 32 -1.44 11.31 8.33
N SER A 33 -0.98 12.41 8.93
CA SER A 33 -0.88 13.73 8.32
C SER A 33 0.55 14.24 8.13
N LEU A 34 1.56 13.38 8.31
CA LEU A 34 2.96 13.75 8.16
C LEU A 34 3.49 13.35 6.78
N ASP A 35 4.15 14.29 6.12
CA ASP A 35 4.94 14.06 4.91
C ASP A 35 6.35 14.61 5.11
N PHE A 36 7.35 13.86 4.67
CA PHE A 36 8.76 14.23 4.80
C PHE A 36 9.26 14.79 3.48
N GLN A 37 9.74 16.02 3.51
CA GLN A 37 10.18 16.77 2.35
C GLN A 37 11.66 17.15 2.46
N THR A 38 12.34 17.28 1.32
CA THR A 38 13.74 17.75 1.28
C THR A 38 13.86 19.26 1.48
N SER A 39 12.75 20.00 1.40
CA SER A 39 12.70 21.45 1.55
C SER A 39 11.68 21.86 2.58
N SER A 40 12.03 22.82 3.45
CA SER A 40 11.12 23.43 4.42
C SER A 40 10.13 24.43 3.80
N SER A 41 10.38 24.87 2.57
CA SER A 41 9.58 25.91 1.90
C SER A 41 8.89 25.45 0.62
N LYS A 42 9.28 24.30 0.05
CA LYS A 42 8.73 23.79 -1.19
C LYS A 42 8.19 22.39 -1.00
N PHE A 43 6.87 22.24 -1.06
CA PHE A 43 6.19 20.95 -1.08
C PHE A 43 6.21 20.35 -2.49
N VAL A 44 6.70 19.12 -2.62
CA VAL A 44 6.68 18.34 -3.86
C VAL A 44 5.95 17.03 -3.57
N PRO A 45 4.69 16.88 -4.03
CA PRO A 45 3.94 15.65 -3.80
C PRO A 45 4.57 14.47 -4.54
N ARG A 46 4.77 13.38 -3.84
CA ARG A 46 5.23 12.09 -4.37
C ARG A 46 4.03 11.15 -4.43
N LEU A 47 3.15 11.41 -5.40
CA LEU A 47 1.95 10.62 -5.63
C LEU A 47 2.26 9.51 -6.65
N GLY A 48 1.66 8.33 -6.43
CA GLY A 48 1.77 7.23 -7.35
C GLY A 48 0.81 7.32 -8.53
N THR A 49 1.10 6.55 -9.55
CA THR A 49 0.13 6.23 -10.58
C THR A 49 -0.96 5.36 -10.00
N GLN A 50 -2.21 5.60 -10.42
CA GLN A 50 -3.31 4.71 -10.04
C GLN A 50 -3.12 3.38 -10.77
N ALA A 51 -2.89 2.31 -10.00
CA ALA A 51 -2.88 0.96 -10.52
C ALA A 51 -4.21 0.27 -10.20
N SER A 52 -4.67 -0.59 -11.09
CA SER A 52 -5.84 -1.43 -10.86
C SER A 52 -5.56 -2.49 -9.79
N LEU A 53 -6.63 -3.05 -9.21
CA LEU A 53 -6.48 -4.15 -8.24
C LEU A 53 -5.77 -5.36 -8.84
N ASP A 54 -6.02 -5.68 -10.12
CA ASP A 54 -5.39 -6.81 -10.81
C ASP A 54 -3.89 -6.57 -11.03
N GLU A 55 -3.48 -5.37 -11.40
CA GLU A 55 -2.07 -4.99 -11.50
C GLU A 55 -1.38 -5.08 -10.15
N LEU A 56 -1.96 -4.50 -9.10
CA LEU A 56 -1.38 -4.54 -7.75
C LEU A 56 -1.25 -5.97 -7.21
N LEU A 57 -2.23 -6.83 -7.50
CA LEU A 57 -2.18 -8.23 -7.13
C LEU A 57 -1.05 -8.96 -7.87
N SER A 58 -0.93 -8.76 -9.19
CA SER A 58 0.14 -9.34 -10.00
C SER A 58 1.51 -8.94 -9.48
N ILE A 59 1.66 -7.67 -9.11
CA ILE A 59 2.89 -7.15 -8.52
C ILE A 59 3.16 -7.78 -7.15
N ALA A 60 2.14 -7.90 -6.29
CA ALA A 60 2.29 -8.55 -4.99
C ALA A 60 2.80 -9.99 -5.13
N ASP A 61 2.26 -10.74 -6.09
CA ASP A 61 2.68 -12.11 -6.40
C ASP A 61 4.14 -12.18 -6.90
N LEU A 62 4.57 -11.24 -7.76
CA LEU A 62 5.96 -11.16 -8.22
C LEU A 62 6.91 -10.84 -7.07
N VAL A 63 6.53 -9.90 -6.21
CA VAL A 63 7.31 -9.51 -5.02
C VAL A 63 7.47 -10.70 -4.06
N GLU A 64 6.40 -11.45 -3.78
CA GLU A 64 6.47 -12.65 -2.93
C GLU A 64 7.40 -13.73 -3.50
N LYS A 65 7.35 -13.93 -4.84
CA LYS A 65 8.20 -14.91 -5.53
C LYS A 65 9.66 -14.47 -5.69
N GLY A 66 10.01 -13.23 -5.28
CA GLY A 66 11.34 -12.68 -5.47
C GLY A 66 11.69 -12.39 -6.93
N VAL A 67 10.69 -12.35 -7.83
CA VAL A 67 10.88 -12.05 -9.25
C VAL A 67 11.09 -10.54 -9.42
N PRO A 68 12.09 -10.11 -10.23
CA PRO A 68 12.26 -8.69 -10.54
C PRO A 68 11.01 -8.12 -11.20
N ILE A 69 10.63 -6.92 -10.79
CA ILE A 69 9.54 -6.16 -11.39
C ILE A 69 10.11 -5.11 -12.33
N THR A 70 9.37 -4.76 -13.39
CA THR A 70 9.81 -3.72 -14.33
C THR A 70 9.76 -2.34 -13.69
N PRO A 71 10.55 -1.35 -14.17
CA PRO A 71 10.53 0.01 -13.61
C PRO A 71 9.16 0.67 -13.58
N GLU A 72 8.30 0.38 -14.56
CA GLU A 72 6.92 0.88 -14.63
C GLU A 72 6.05 0.29 -13.50
N LEU A 73 6.18 -1.01 -13.27
CA LEU A 73 5.52 -1.71 -12.18
C LEU A 73 6.09 -1.30 -10.82
N GLU A 74 7.40 -1.01 -10.74
CA GLU A 74 8.00 -0.45 -9.53
C GLU A 74 7.35 0.87 -9.12
N GLN A 75 7.07 1.77 -10.06
CA GLN A 75 6.38 3.02 -9.76
C GLN A 75 4.97 2.78 -9.19
N ALA A 76 4.22 1.83 -9.74
CA ALA A 76 2.90 1.49 -9.20
C ALA A 76 2.97 0.92 -7.77
N VAL A 77 3.97 0.09 -7.47
CA VAL A 77 4.22 -0.47 -6.12
C VAL A 77 4.72 0.58 -5.15
N PHE A 78 5.61 1.45 -5.61
CA PHE A 78 6.33 2.40 -4.75
C PHE A 78 5.38 3.27 -3.92
N HIS A 79 4.27 3.62 -4.49
CA HIS A 79 3.28 4.48 -3.86
C HIS A 79 2.22 3.72 -3.04
N GLY A 80 2.07 2.42 -3.28
CA GLY A 80 1.20 1.55 -2.47
C GLY A 80 1.84 1.00 -1.20
N THR A 81 3.17 1.07 -1.07
CA THR A 81 3.94 0.38 -0.02
C THR A 81 4.31 1.24 1.20
N SER A 82 3.85 2.48 1.31
CA SER A 82 4.02 3.32 2.51
C SER A 82 3.26 2.78 3.74
N LEU A 83 2.60 1.64 3.58
CA LEU A 83 1.82 0.96 4.61
C LEU A 83 2.68 -0.11 5.27
N GLY A 84 2.96 0.04 6.55
CA GLY A 84 3.73 -0.93 7.32
C GLY A 84 3.05 -2.30 7.46
N GLY A 85 3.82 -3.30 7.88
CA GLY A 85 3.38 -4.67 8.17
C GLY A 85 3.81 -5.69 7.11
N ALA A 86 3.89 -6.95 7.51
CA ALA A 86 4.50 -8.04 6.75
C ALA A 86 3.67 -8.55 5.56
N ARG A 87 2.34 -8.39 5.58
CA ARG A 87 1.45 -8.89 4.52
C ARG A 87 1.40 -7.93 3.34
N PRO A 88 1.26 -8.44 2.10
CA PRO A 88 1.08 -7.62 0.90
C PRO A 88 -0.14 -6.72 1.04
N LYS A 89 0.06 -5.43 0.85
CA LYS A 89 -1.01 -4.44 0.87
C LYS A 89 -0.65 -3.22 0.02
N ALA A 90 -1.67 -2.50 -0.44
CA ALA A 90 -1.47 -1.28 -1.23
C ALA A 90 -2.52 -0.23 -0.88
N ALA A 91 -2.17 1.05 -1.03
CA ALA A 91 -3.12 2.14 -1.01
C ALA A 91 -3.73 2.30 -2.41
N ILE A 92 -5.05 2.38 -2.48
CA ILE A 92 -5.77 2.56 -3.75
C ILE A 92 -6.88 3.60 -3.59
N GLU A 93 -7.28 4.19 -4.71
CA GLU A 93 -8.42 5.09 -4.79
C GLU A 93 -9.50 4.48 -5.69
N ILE A 94 -10.73 4.38 -5.17
CA ILE A 94 -11.90 3.90 -5.91
C ILE A 94 -13.05 4.87 -5.65
N ALA A 95 -13.68 5.39 -6.69
CA ALA A 95 -14.85 6.26 -6.60
C ALA A 95 -14.67 7.41 -5.58
N ALA A 96 -13.54 8.08 -5.64
CA ALA A 96 -13.19 9.21 -4.76
C ALA A 96 -13.14 8.85 -3.26
N LYS A 97 -12.82 7.61 -2.94
CA LYS A 97 -12.48 7.13 -1.60
C LYS A 97 -11.14 6.44 -1.61
N LYS A 98 -10.40 6.57 -0.53
CA LYS A 98 -9.12 5.88 -0.37
C LYS A 98 -9.27 4.64 0.49
N TYR A 99 -8.63 3.56 0.04
CA TYR A 99 -8.65 2.26 0.69
C TYR A 99 -7.24 1.73 0.91
N ILE A 100 -7.13 0.86 1.89
CA ILE A 100 -6.03 -0.10 2.00
C ILE A 100 -6.55 -1.40 1.41
N ALA A 101 -5.96 -1.85 0.31
CA ALA A 101 -6.20 -3.18 -0.25
C ALA A 101 -5.22 -4.17 0.39
N LYS A 102 -5.74 -5.22 1.01
CA LYS A 102 -4.94 -6.32 1.55
C LYS A 102 -5.11 -7.56 0.68
N PHE A 103 -4.00 -8.17 0.33
CA PHE A 103 -3.94 -9.35 -0.52
C PHE A 103 -3.62 -10.60 0.30
N SER A 104 -4.08 -11.78 -0.18
CA SER A 104 -3.66 -13.06 0.37
C SER A 104 -2.16 -13.27 0.08
N SER A 105 -1.46 -13.90 1.00
CA SER A 105 -0.11 -14.38 0.79
C SER A 105 -0.13 -15.82 0.28
N SER A 106 0.88 -16.20 -0.52
CA SER A 106 1.07 -17.58 -0.97
C SER A 106 1.29 -18.56 0.18
N ASN A 107 1.74 -18.06 1.34
CA ASN A 107 1.98 -18.85 2.55
C ASN A 107 0.76 -18.98 3.46
N ASP A 108 -0.40 -18.43 3.07
CA ASP A 108 -1.61 -18.51 3.88
C ASP A 108 -2.19 -19.94 3.87
N ILE A 109 -2.19 -20.61 5.02
CA ILE A 109 -2.81 -21.93 5.22
C ILE A 109 -4.34 -21.83 5.17
N THR A 110 -4.89 -20.68 5.58
CA THR A 110 -6.32 -20.38 5.59
C THR A 110 -6.60 -19.07 4.87
N ASN A 111 -7.86 -18.83 4.50
CA ASN A 111 -8.22 -17.56 3.86
C ASN A 111 -8.26 -16.42 4.89
N VAL A 112 -7.07 -15.87 5.22
CA VAL A 112 -6.93 -14.79 6.21
C VAL A 112 -7.67 -13.53 5.79
N ILE A 113 -7.78 -13.25 4.48
CA ILE A 113 -8.52 -12.11 3.94
C ILE A 113 -10.01 -12.19 4.30
N LYS A 114 -10.62 -13.36 4.09
CA LYS A 114 -12.02 -13.58 4.49
C LYS A 114 -12.19 -13.58 6.01
N ALA A 115 -11.26 -14.17 6.75
CA ALA A 115 -11.32 -14.18 8.21
C ALA A 115 -11.28 -12.76 8.78
N GLU A 116 -10.40 -11.90 8.29
CA GLU A 116 -10.33 -10.49 8.70
C GLU A 116 -11.61 -9.74 8.31
N PHE A 117 -12.13 -9.95 7.10
CA PHE A 117 -13.40 -9.36 6.68
C PHE A 117 -14.54 -9.75 7.62
N VAL A 118 -14.68 -11.04 7.96
CA VAL A 118 -15.72 -11.52 8.88
C VAL A 118 -15.54 -10.88 10.25
N ALA A 119 -14.33 -10.84 10.79
CA ALA A 119 -14.04 -10.22 12.08
C ALA A 119 -14.45 -8.73 12.12
N MET A 120 -14.09 -7.97 11.08
CA MET A 120 -14.48 -6.55 10.97
C MET A 120 -16.01 -6.39 10.88
N ARG A 121 -16.69 -7.26 10.11
CA ARG A 121 -18.16 -7.24 10.00
C ARG A 121 -18.84 -7.59 11.32
N MET A 122 -18.30 -8.54 12.08
CA MET A 122 -18.80 -8.88 13.41
C MET A 122 -18.61 -7.72 14.38
N ALA A 123 -17.44 -7.10 14.40
CA ALA A 123 -17.16 -5.92 15.23
C ALA A 123 -18.15 -4.78 14.95
N ALA A 124 -18.41 -4.48 13.68
CA ALA A 124 -19.41 -3.48 13.28
C ALA A 124 -20.82 -3.83 13.77
N ARG A 125 -21.23 -5.11 13.68
CA ARG A 125 -22.55 -5.57 14.17
C ARG A 125 -22.70 -5.47 15.68
N LEU A 126 -21.59 -5.57 16.40
CA LEU A 126 -21.55 -5.37 17.86
C LEU A 126 -21.50 -3.89 18.28
N GLY A 127 -21.60 -2.96 17.32
CA GLY A 127 -21.59 -1.52 17.58
C GLY A 127 -20.21 -0.92 17.80
N LEU A 128 -19.13 -1.66 17.52
CA LEU A 128 -17.78 -1.10 17.57
C LEU A 128 -17.55 -0.15 16.38
N ASN A 129 -16.88 0.95 16.64
CA ASN A 129 -16.49 1.88 15.58
C ASN A 129 -15.28 1.32 14.82
N VAL A 130 -15.55 0.70 13.68
CA VAL A 130 -14.53 0.11 12.80
C VAL A 130 -14.61 0.71 11.40
N ALA A 131 -13.49 0.71 10.69
CA ALA A 131 -13.45 1.15 9.32
C ALA A 131 -14.38 0.31 8.42
N HIS A 132 -15.00 0.94 7.43
CA HIS A 132 -15.82 0.24 6.44
C HIS A 132 -14.95 -0.73 5.63
N THR A 133 -15.48 -1.94 5.41
CA THR A 133 -14.76 -2.99 4.70
C THR A 133 -15.59 -3.60 3.59
N GLU A 134 -14.93 -3.90 2.47
CA GLU A 134 -15.50 -4.60 1.33
C GLU A 134 -14.61 -5.78 0.94
N LEU A 135 -15.25 -6.90 0.54
CA LEU A 135 -14.53 -8.02 -0.06
C LEU A 135 -14.70 -7.96 -1.58
N LYS A 136 -13.60 -7.89 -2.31
CA LYS A 136 -13.55 -7.90 -3.78
C LYS A 136 -12.79 -9.12 -4.27
N ARG A 137 -12.88 -9.39 -5.57
CA ARG A 137 -12.03 -10.38 -6.25
C ARG A 137 -11.23 -9.71 -7.36
N ALA A 138 -9.95 -10.03 -7.41
CA ALA A 138 -9.03 -9.62 -8.46
C ALA A 138 -8.11 -10.80 -8.78
N GLY A 139 -7.78 -11.06 -10.04
CA GLY A 139 -6.92 -12.17 -10.44
C GLY A 139 -7.34 -13.54 -9.87
N GLY A 140 -8.64 -13.76 -9.64
CA GLY A 140 -9.15 -14.99 -9.03
C GLY A 140 -8.98 -15.11 -7.51
N LYS A 141 -8.32 -14.15 -6.85
CA LYS A 141 -8.08 -14.11 -5.39
C LYS A 141 -9.01 -13.13 -4.69
N ASP A 142 -9.22 -13.34 -3.39
CA ASP A 142 -9.97 -12.43 -2.54
C ASP A 142 -9.06 -11.25 -2.12
N VAL A 143 -9.61 -10.03 -2.15
CA VAL A 143 -8.96 -8.79 -1.73
C VAL A 143 -9.85 -8.09 -0.71
N LEU A 144 -9.31 -7.77 0.46
CA LEU A 144 -10.00 -6.97 1.47
C LEU A 144 -9.68 -5.50 1.25
N LEU A 145 -10.73 -4.71 0.99
CA LEU A 145 -10.66 -3.27 0.97
C LEU A 145 -11.09 -2.72 2.32
N ILE A 146 -10.23 -1.89 2.91
CA ILE A 146 -10.51 -1.19 4.17
C ILE A 146 -10.50 0.30 3.86
N GLU A 147 -11.65 0.98 4.01
CA GLU A 147 -11.75 2.42 3.78
C GLU A 147 -10.86 3.18 4.78
N ARG A 148 -10.06 4.10 4.28
CA ARG A 148 -9.17 4.91 5.11
C ARG A 148 -9.95 6.00 5.83
N PHE A 149 -9.97 5.94 7.15
CA PHE A 149 -10.60 6.95 8.00
C PHE A 149 -9.75 8.23 8.14
N ASP A 150 -8.45 8.15 7.79
CA ASP A 150 -7.49 9.26 7.85
C ASP A 150 -7.44 10.08 6.56
N ARG A 151 -8.34 9.81 5.60
CA ARG A 151 -8.42 10.52 4.33
C ARG A 151 -9.87 10.86 3.99
N MET A 152 -10.09 12.14 3.76
CA MET A 152 -11.36 12.66 3.28
C MET A 152 -11.09 13.58 2.09
N LYS A 153 -11.82 13.37 0.99
CA LYS A 153 -11.70 14.22 -0.19
C LYS A 153 -12.35 15.57 0.06
N THR A 154 -11.62 16.63 -0.22
CA THR A 154 -12.08 18.02 -0.14
C THR A 154 -11.90 18.70 -1.48
N GLU A 155 -12.41 19.93 -1.63
CA GLU A 155 -12.18 20.76 -2.83
C GLU A 155 -10.68 21.04 -3.08
N ARG A 156 -9.84 20.97 -2.03
CA ARG A 156 -8.39 21.18 -2.11
C ARG A 156 -7.59 19.89 -2.32
N GLY A 157 -8.27 18.75 -2.47
CA GLY A 157 -7.68 17.42 -2.59
C GLY A 157 -7.92 16.55 -1.36
N TRP A 158 -6.96 15.64 -1.11
CA TRP A 158 -7.00 14.69 0.00
C TRP A 158 -6.38 15.25 1.28
#